data_6810a236b9b1cb692df1268d8232d260
#
_entry.id   6810a236b9b1cb692df1268d8232d260
#
_cell.length_a   1.000
_cell.length_b   1.000
_cell.length_c   1.000
_cell.angle_alpha   90.00
_cell.angle_beta   90.00
_cell.angle_gamma   90.00
#
_symmetry.space_group_name_H-M   'P 1'
#
loop_
_entity.id
_entity.type
_entity.pdbx_description
1 polymer ?
#
loop_
_entity_poly.entity_id
_entity_poly.type
_entity_poly.pdbx_seq_one_letter_code
_entity_poly.pdbx_strand_id
1 'polypeptide(L)'
;YIAALITGSILGMNRKLLVKAAARYFPAIFGAIIVSFGLTAIVGTVMGFGAIKSVLLIALPIMGGGMGAGAVPLSKIFESSGTMTAAEAISIMTPAVAIGNAISIVLGGILVKVIHSKELNGQGKLMRSADAADELGVSEEMQAKRDHIDVRNMGIGMFISCSFFAWGYIVAKIWDTLVPSISIHAYAWMIISVAV
;
A
#
# COMPACT_ATOMS: atom_id res chain seq x y z
N TYR A 1 -10.15 -9.41 -0.99
CA TYR A 1 -10.23 -8.14 -1.71
C TYR A 1 -8.85 -7.51 -1.90
N ILE A 2 -8.08 -7.26 -0.80
CA ILE A 2 -6.75 -6.65 -0.86
C ILE A 2 -5.78 -7.47 -1.72
N ALA A 3 -5.76 -8.79 -1.55
CA ALA A 3 -4.95 -9.69 -2.36
C ALA A 3 -5.24 -9.55 -3.87
N ALA A 4 -6.52 -9.45 -4.24
CA ALA A 4 -6.94 -9.29 -5.63
C ALA A 4 -6.47 -7.95 -6.23
N LEU A 5 -6.54 -6.86 -5.45
CA LEU A 5 -6.05 -5.55 -5.87
C LEU A 5 -4.53 -5.54 -6.10
N ILE A 6 -3.77 -6.12 -5.17
CA ILE A 6 -2.31 -6.19 -5.28
C ILE A 6 -1.90 -7.03 -6.50
N THR A 7 -2.47 -8.24 -6.63
CA THR A 7 -2.16 -9.14 -7.74
C THR A 7 -2.55 -8.52 -9.08
N GLY A 8 -3.74 -7.93 -9.18
CA GLY A 8 -4.21 -7.27 -10.39
C GLY A 8 -3.37 -6.08 -10.81
N SER A 9 -2.92 -5.28 -9.84
CA SER A 9 -2.06 -4.12 -10.11
C SER A 9 -0.69 -4.54 -10.64
N ILE A 10 -0.07 -5.57 -10.06
CA ILE A 10 1.27 -6.01 -10.44
C ILE A 10 1.23 -6.76 -11.79
N LEU A 11 0.30 -7.68 -11.97
CA LEU A 11 0.18 -8.45 -13.22
C LEU A 11 -0.30 -7.61 -14.42
N GLY A 12 -1.09 -6.56 -14.16
CA GLY A 12 -1.56 -5.65 -15.21
C GLY A 12 -0.53 -4.62 -15.67
N MET A 13 0.63 -4.55 -15.05
CA MET A 13 1.66 -3.55 -15.33
C MET A 13 2.83 -4.14 -16.12
N ASN A 14 3.35 -3.39 -17.10
CA ASN A 14 4.56 -3.80 -17.83
C ASN A 14 5.76 -3.83 -16.87
N ARG A 15 6.49 -4.94 -16.80
CA ARG A 15 7.63 -5.13 -15.87
C ARG A 15 8.71 -4.06 -16.00
N LYS A 16 9.05 -3.63 -17.24
CA LYS A 16 10.05 -2.58 -17.46
C LYS A 16 9.60 -1.25 -16.85
N LEU A 17 8.30 -0.95 -16.99
CA LEU A 17 7.70 0.22 -16.39
C LEU A 17 7.70 0.14 -14.86
N LEU A 18 7.31 -1.02 -14.30
CA LEU A 18 7.29 -1.24 -12.86
C LEU A 18 8.65 -0.96 -12.22
N VAL A 19 9.72 -1.50 -12.81
CA VAL A 19 11.10 -1.30 -12.31
C VAL A 19 11.55 0.15 -12.46
N LYS A 20 11.28 0.79 -13.62
CA LYS A 20 11.64 2.20 -13.86
C LYS A 20 10.86 3.14 -12.94
N ALA A 21 9.58 2.89 -12.75
CA ALA A 21 8.73 3.65 -11.83
C ALA A 21 9.18 3.44 -10.37
N ALA A 22 9.41 2.19 -9.96
CA ALA A 22 9.86 1.86 -8.61
C ALA A 22 11.17 2.59 -8.28
N ALA A 23 12.18 2.54 -9.15
CA ALA A 23 13.46 3.21 -8.94
C ALA A 23 13.32 4.74 -8.79
N ARG A 24 12.34 5.35 -9.47
CA ARG A 24 12.10 6.80 -9.42
C ARG A 24 11.28 7.23 -8.21
N TYR A 25 10.28 6.40 -7.82
CA TYR A 25 9.41 6.71 -6.68
C TYR A 25 10.00 6.29 -5.33
N PHE A 26 10.86 5.29 -5.31
CA PHE A 26 11.43 4.73 -4.09
C PHE A 26 12.11 5.77 -3.19
N PRO A 27 12.99 6.66 -3.69
CA PRO A 27 13.61 7.70 -2.86
C PRO A 27 12.59 8.68 -2.27
N ALA A 28 11.57 9.06 -3.05
CA ALA A 28 10.52 9.97 -2.60
C ALA A 28 9.65 9.33 -1.51
N ILE A 29 9.30 8.05 -1.66
CA ILE A 29 8.53 7.31 -0.65
C ILE A 29 9.34 7.18 0.65
N PHE A 30 10.62 6.82 0.57
CA PHE A 30 11.48 6.73 1.75
C PHE A 30 11.61 8.08 2.47
N GLY A 31 11.82 9.15 1.72
CA GLY A 31 11.84 10.50 2.28
C GLY A 31 10.55 10.85 3.00
N ALA A 32 9.41 10.56 2.38
CA ALA A 32 8.09 10.80 2.97
C ALA A 32 7.87 9.99 4.27
N ILE A 33 8.31 8.73 4.31
CA ILE A 33 8.21 7.88 5.51
C ILE A 33 9.06 8.46 6.65
N ILE A 34 10.31 8.82 6.38
CA ILE A 34 11.22 9.38 7.40
C ILE A 34 10.63 10.68 7.98
N VAL A 35 10.17 11.58 7.12
CA VAL A 35 9.55 12.84 7.55
C VAL A 35 8.27 12.59 8.35
N SER A 36 7.42 11.69 7.89
CA SER A 36 6.16 11.35 8.57
C SER A 36 6.40 10.76 9.96
N PHE A 37 7.34 9.81 10.08
CA PHE A 37 7.68 9.21 11.37
C PHE A 37 8.34 10.23 12.31
N GLY A 38 9.23 11.07 11.78
CA GLY A 38 9.87 12.13 12.56
C GLY A 38 8.86 13.13 13.12
N LEU A 39 7.97 13.64 12.27
CA LEU A 39 6.91 14.56 12.69
C LEU A 39 5.95 13.92 13.70
N THR A 40 5.53 12.68 13.45
CA THR A 40 4.63 11.98 14.37
C THR A 40 5.29 11.71 15.72
N ALA A 41 6.58 11.39 15.75
CA ALA A 41 7.34 11.21 16.98
C ALA A 41 7.45 12.51 17.79
N ILE A 42 7.75 13.63 17.11
CA ILE A 42 7.83 14.95 17.76
C ILE A 42 6.48 15.35 18.35
N VAL A 43 5.43 15.32 17.53
CA VAL A 43 4.07 15.70 17.97
C VAL A 43 3.59 14.79 19.10
N GLY A 44 3.80 13.48 18.98
CA GLY A 44 3.41 12.51 19.99
C GLY A 44 4.14 12.71 21.32
N THR A 45 5.40 13.13 21.28
CA THR A 45 6.17 13.48 22.48
C THR A 45 5.63 14.74 23.13
N VAL A 46 5.38 15.78 22.35
CA VAL A 46 4.83 17.07 22.83
C VAL A 46 3.45 16.88 23.45
N MET A 47 2.62 16.01 22.88
CA MET A 47 1.28 15.69 23.41
C MET A 47 1.31 14.70 24.58
N GLY A 48 2.48 14.21 25.02
CA GLY A 48 2.59 13.26 26.13
C GLY A 48 2.21 11.81 25.81
N PHE A 49 1.92 11.50 24.54
CA PHE A 49 1.59 10.12 24.12
C PHE A 49 2.84 9.23 23.99
N GLY A 50 3.99 9.84 23.77
CA GLY A 50 5.29 9.20 23.62
C GLY A 50 5.66 8.94 22.15
N ALA A 51 6.94 9.16 21.80
CA ALA A 51 7.43 9.09 20.43
C ALA A 51 7.18 7.72 19.78
N ILE A 52 7.60 6.64 20.45
CA ILE A 52 7.51 5.26 19.92
C ILE A 52 6.05 4.83 19.77
N LYS A 53 5.22 5.10 20.77
CA LYS A 53 3.79 4.75 20.70
C LYS A 53 3.09 5.48 19.56
N SER A 54 3.38 6.76 19.35
CA SER A 54 2.79 7.55 18.27
C SER A 54 3.19 7.02 16.89
N VAL A 55 4.45 6.66 16.71
CA VAL A 55 4.91 6.09 15.44
C VAL A 55 4.26 4.72 15.20
N LEU A 56 4.26 3.83 16.19
CA LEU A 56 3.80 2.46 16.04
C LEU A 56 2.26 2.35 15.93
N LEU A 57 1.50 3.16 16.69
CA LEU A 57 0.04 3.05 16.75
C LEU A 57 -0.70 4.04 15.84
N ILE A 58 -0.03 5.09 15.37
CA ILE A 58 -0.65 6.12 14.53
C ILE A 58 -0.02 6.14 13.13
N ALA A 59 1.28 6.44 13.03
CA ALA A 59 1.91 6.61 11.73
C ALA A 59 2.02 5.30 10.95
N LEU A 60 2.46 4.23 11.59
CA LEU A 60 2.71 2.95 10.93
C LEU A 60 1.44 2.32 10.32
N PRO A 61 0.28 2.24 11.00
CA PRO A 61 -0.93 1.70 10.38
C PRO A 61 -1.47 2.56 9.24
N ILE A 62 -1.32 3.89 9.30
CA ILE A 62 -1.73 4.79 8.22
C ILE A 62 -0.86 4.58 6.99
N MET A 63 0.46 4.57 7.16
CA MET A 63 1.44 4.37 6.07
C MET A 63 1.46 2.92 5.57
N GLY A 64 1.16 1.95 6.41
CA GLY A 64 1.18 0.52 6.10
C GLY A 64 -0.01 -0.01 5.29
N GLY A 65 -0.93 0.87 4.87
CA GLY A 65 -2.09 0.50 4.05
C GLY A 65 -3.44 0.56 4.78
N GLY A 66 -3.53 1.34 5.84
CA GLY A 66 -4.77 1.60 6.57
C GLY A 66 -5.22 0.43 7.44
N MET A 67 -6.54 0.21 7.53
CA MET A 67 -7.10 -0.80 8.44
C MET A 67 -6.71 -2.23 8.06
N GLY A 68 -6.89 -2.61 6.79
CA GLY A 68 -6.74 -4.00 6.37
C GLY A 68 -5.29 -4.49 6.29
N ALA A 69 -4.41 -3.69 5.69
CA ALA A 69 -3.00 -4.07 5.49
C ALA A 69 -2.07 -3.51 6.57
N GLY A 70 -2.47 -2.48 7.29
CA GLY A 70 -1.69 -1.84 8.36
C GLY A 70 -2.16 -2.27 9.75
N ALA A 71 -3.34 -1.80 10.21
CA ALA A 71 -3.78 -1.95 11.59
C ALA A 71 -4.02 -3.40 12.01
N VAL A 72 -4.69 -4.21 11.18
CA VAL A 72 -5.01 -5.60 11.51
C VAL A 72 -3.75 -6.49 11.67
N PRO A 73 -2.77 -6.48 10.76
CA PRO A 73 -1.54 -7.23 10.97
C PRO A 73 -0.73 -6.74 12.19
N LEU A 74 -0.64 -5.41 12.37
CA LEU A 74 0.07 -4.83 13.50
C LEU A 74 -0.57 -5.19 14.84
N SER A 75 -1.90 -5.20 14.95
CA SER A 75 -2.57 -5.58 16.20
C SER A 75 -2.22 -7.01 16.62
N LYS A 76 -2.11 -7.93 15.68
CA LYS A 76 -1.69 -9.30 15.95
C LYS A 76 -0.22 -9.40 16.38
N ILE A 77 0.64 -8.54 15.83
CA ILE A 77 2.04 -8.47 16.26
C ILE A 77 2.14 -7.96 17.70
N PHE A 78 1.37 -6.93 18.06
CA PHE A 78 1.33 -6.43 19.44
C PHE A 78 0.82 -7.49 20.42
N GLU A 79 -0.21 -8.23 20.03
CA GLU A 79 -0.74 -9.33 20.84
C GLU A 79 0.29 -10.46 21.02
N SER A 80 0.95 -10.87 19.95
CA SER A 80 1.98 -11.91 20.01
C SER A 80 3.22 -11.51 20.78
N SER A 81 3.54 -10.21 20.83
CA SER A 81 4.65 -9.66 21.61
C SER A 81 4.30 -9.42 23.11
N GLY A 82 3.04 -9.66 23.48
CA GLY A 82 2.56 -9.43 24.86
C GLY A 82 2.51 -7.96 25.27
N THR A 83 2.62 -7.02 24.33
CA THR A 83 2.68 -5.57 24.63
C THR A 83 1.30 -5.00 24.93
N MET A 84 0.29 -5.41 24.17
CA MET A 84 -1.13 -5.05 24.35
C MET A 84 -2.02 -6.06 23.62
N THR A 85 -3.30 -6.11 23.95
CA THR A 85 -4.26 -6.97 23.26
C THR A 85 -4.55 -6.44 21.84
N ALA A 86 -4.89 -7.34 20.91
CA ALA A 86 -5.25 -6.93 19.55
C ALA A 86 -6.44 -5.94 19.54
N ALA A 87 -7.39 -6.11 20.44
CA ALA A 87 -8.56 -5.24 20.57
C ALA A 87 -8.16 -3.82 21.02
N GLU A 88 -7.27 -3.69 21.99
CA GLU A 88 -6.74 -2.39 22.44
C GLU A 88 -5.97 -1.69 21.31
N ALA A 89 -5.09 -2.40 20.62
CA ALA A 89 -4.34 -1.86 19.50
C ALA A 89 -5.28 -1.33 18.40
N ILE A 90 -6.27 -2.13 17.98
CA ILE A 90 -7.25 -1.75 16.96
C ILE A 90 -8.09 -0.54 17.43
N SER A 91 -8.46 -0.46 18.69
CA SER A 91 -9.27 0.66 19.20
C SER A 91 -8.56 2.02 19.06
N ILE A 92 -7.23 2.04 19.14
CA ILE A 92 -6.41 3.23 18.95
C ILE A 92 -6.13 3.48 17.46
N MET A 93 -5.80 2.43 16.71
CA MET A 93 -5.43 2.54 15.30
C MET A 93 -6.61 2.92 14.41
N THR A 94 -7.83 2.46 14.72
CA THR A 94 -9.02 2.70 13.88
C THR A 94 -9.33 4.19 13.71
N PRO A 95 -9.51 4.98 14.78
CA PRO A 95 -9.76 6.41 14.63
C PRO A 95 -8.56 7.14 13.99
N ALA A 96 -7.33 6.74 14.30
CA ALA A 96 -6.14 7.33 13.70
C ALA A 96 -6.13 7.15 12.16
N VAL A 97 -6.39 5.93 11.68
CA VAL A 97 -6.46 5.63 10.24
C VAL A 97 -7.63 6.36 9.58
N ALA A 98 -8.81 6.38 10.21
CA ALA A 98 -9.99 7.05 9.65
C ALA A 98 -9.77 8.56 9.50
N ILE A 99 -9.28 9.22 10.54
CA ILE A 99 -9.00 10.66 10.53
C ILE A 99 -7.84 10.97 9.58
N GLY A 100 -6.76 10.19 9.60
CA GLY A 100 -5.61 10.36 8.71
C GLY A 100 -6.00 10.27 7.23
N ASN A 101 -6.83 9.30 6.87
CA ASN A 101 -7.35 9.17 5.50
C ASN A 101 -8.24 10.34 5.11
N ALA A 102 -9.16 10.78 5.99
CA ALA A 102 -10.03 11.93 5.73
C ALA A 102 -9.21 13.21 5.50
N ILE A 103 -8.24 13.49 6.37
CA ILE A 103 -7.35 14.65 6.25
C ILE A 103 -6.53 14.57 4.96
N SER A 104 -6.00 13.40 4.62
CA SER A 104 -5.21 13.20 3.39
C SER A 104 -6.03 13.50 2.12
N ILE A 105 -7.29 13.06 2.08
CA ILE A 105 -8.21 13.35 0.96
C ILE A 105 -8.47 14.84 0.84
N VAL A 106 -8.77 15.52 1.95
CA VAL A 106 -9.05 16.96 1.97
C VAL A 106 -7.80 17.77 1.57
N LEU A 107 -6.64 17.45 2.16
CA LEU A 107 -5.38 18.12 1.82
C LEU A 107 -4.98 17.87 0.37
N GLY A 108 -5.15 16.64 -0.14
CA GLY A 108 -4.92 16.32 -1.54
C GLY A 108 -5.80 17.13 -2.48
N GLY A 109 -7.09 17.27 -2.16
CA GLY A 109 -8.02 18.12 -2.91
C GLY A 109 -7.64 19.61 -2.90
N ILE A 110 -7.21 20.13 -1.75
CA ILE A 110 -6.71 21.51 -1.63
C ILE A 110 -5.43 21.69 -2.44
N LEU A 111 -4.49 20.75 -2.35
CA LEU A 111 -3.22 20.81 -3.07
C LEU A 111 -3.42 20.87 -4.59
N VAL A 112 -4.31 20.04 -5.12
CA VAL A 112 -4.67 20.06 -6.56
C VAL A 112 -5.24 21.42 -6.97
N LYS A 113 -6.02 22.07 -6.10
CA LYS A 113 -6.60 23.39 -6.36
C LYS A 113 -5.58 24.53 -6.27
N VAL A 114 -4.62 24.43 -5.35
CA VAL A 114 -3.58 25.46 -5.12
C VAL A 114 -2.47 25.36 -6.15
N ILE A 115 -2.11 24.16 -6.59
CA ILE A 115 -1.10 23.95 -7.64
C ILE A 115 -1.71 24.31 -9.00
N HIS A 116 -1.61 25.60 -9.37
CA HIS A 116 -2.10 26.13 -10.64
C HIS A 116 -1.20 25.82 -11.85
N SER A 117 -0.04 25.22 -11.64
CA SER A 117 0.88 24.84 -12.70
C SER A 117 0.28 23.69 -13.52
N LYS A 118 -0.15 24.00 -14.76
CA LYS A 118 -0.64 23.00 -15.72
C LYS A 118 0.36 21.88 -15.96
N GLU A 119 1.65 22.18 -15.80
CA GLU A 119 2.73 21.22 -15.97
C GLU A 119 2.84 20.21 -14.82
N LEU A 120 2.58 20.63 -13.58
CA LEU A 120 2.65 19.76 -12.40
C LEU A 120 1.33 19.02 -12.14
N ASN A 121 0.22 19.59 -12.62
CA ASN A 121 -1.13 19.06 -12.34
C ASN A 121 -1.61 18.01 -13.35
N GLY A 122 -0.73 17.58 -14.29
CA GLY A 122 -1.02 16.52 -15.26
C GLY A 122 -2.21 16.80 -16.21
N GLN A 123 -2.90 17.93 -16.10
CA GLN A 123 -4.09 18.33 -16.89
C GLN A 123 -5.20 17.26 -16.94
N GLY A 124 -5.34 16.45 -15.88
CA GLY A 124 -6.28 15.33 -15.86
C GLY A 124 -5.77 14.08 -16.62
N LYS A 125 -4.56 14.11 -17.17
CA LYS A 125 -3.93 12.97 -17.79
C LYS A 125 -2.95 12.32 -16.82
N LEU A 126 -2.99 10.97 -16.72
CA LEU A 126 -2.06 10.20 -15.88
C LEU A 126 -0.60 10.32 -16.34
N MET A 127 -0.36 10.75 -17.58
CA MET A 127 0.95 10.87 -18.18
C MET A 127 1.13 12.21 -18.89
N ARG A 128 2.34 12.76 -18.78
CA ARG A 128 2.70 14.11 -19.21
C ARG A 128 3.04 14.24 -20.70
N SER A 129 3.32 13.14 -21.41
CA SER A 129 3.63 13.13 -22.83
C SER A 129 3.02 11.93 -23.55
N ALA A 130 2.65 12.15 -24.83
CA ALA A 130 2.20 11.06 -25.71
C ALA A 130 3.28 9.96 -25.88
N ASP A 131 4.55 10.36 -25.89
CA ASP A 131 5.69 9.44 -25.97
C ASP A 131 5.76 8.47 -24.79
N ALA A 132 5.30 8.88 -23.60
CA ALA A 132 5.23 8.01 -22.43
C ALA A 132 4.09 6.98 -22.56
N ALA A 133 3.05 7.26 -23.29
CA ALA A 133 1.96 6.31 -23.56
C ALA A 133 2.42 5.19 -24.51
N ASP A 134 3.20 5.53 -25.53
CA ASP A 134 3.81 4.57 -26.47
C ASP A 134 4.91 3.73 -25.79
N GLU A 135 5.78 4.35 -24.96
CA GLU A 135 6.78 3.60 -24.17
C GLU A 135 6.14 2.63 -23.17
N LEU A 136 4.91 2.91 -22.74
CA LEU A 136 4.18 2.13 -21.73
C LEU A 136 3.38 0.98 -22.35
N GLY A 137 3.29 0.90 -23.69
CA GLY A 137 2.50 -0.13 -24.36
C GLY A 137 1.01 -0.12 -23.95
N VAL A 138 0.53 1.02 -23.46
CA VAL A 138 -0.90 1.25 -23.21
C VAL A 138 -1.51 1.67 -24.55
N SER A 139 -1.58 0.71 -25.47
CA SER A 139 -2.30 0.92 -26.72
C SER A 139 -3.77 1.20 -26.43
N GLU A 140 -4.38 2.05 -27.25
CA GLU A 140 -5.83 2.37 -27.20
C GLU A 140 -6.68 1.09 -27.22
N GLU A 141 -6.17 -0.01 -27.76
CA GLU A 141 -6.78 -1.35 -27.69
C GLU A 141 -6.93 -1.89 -26.26
N MET A 142 -6.04 -1.56 -25.33
CA MET A 142 -6.15 -1.97 -23.92
C MET A 142 -7.20 -1.15 -23.17
N GLN A 143 -7.43 0.11 -23.59
CA GLN A 143 -8.49 0.95 -23.03
C GLN A 143 -9.86 0.52 -23.56
N ALA A 144 -9.99 0.21 -24.85
CA ALA A 144 -11.23 -0.28 -25.45
C ALA A 144 -11.67 -1.65 -24.89
N LYS A 145 -10.72 -2.53 -24.51
CA LYS A 145 -11.01 -3.80 -23.84
C LYS A 145 -11.45 -3.65 -22.39
N ARG A 146 -11.20 -2.52 -21.73
CA ARG A 146 -11.64 -2.26 -20.36
C ARG A 146 -13.13 -1.97 -20.23
N ASP A 147 -13.77 -1.52 -21.29
CA ASP A 147 -15.20 -1.17 -21.27
C ASP A 147 -16.14 -2.39 -21.30
N HIS A 148 -15.64 -3.57 -21.59
CA HIS A 148 -16.42 -4.79 -21.55
C HIS A 148 -16.04 -5.64 -20.32
N ILE A 149 -16.85 -5.56 -19.26
CA ILE A 149 -16.71 -6.41 -18.07
C ILE A 149 -17.13 -7.83 -18.44
N ASP A 150 -16.16 -8.71 -18.71
CA ASP A 150 -16.40 -10.11 -18.92
C ASP A 150 -16.34 -10.87 -17.58
N VAL A 151 -17.48 -11.39 -17.14
CA VAL A 151 -17.63 -12.12 -15.87
C VAL A 151 -16.67 -13.32 -15.80
N ARG A 152 -16.39 -13.95 -16.93
CA ARG A 152 -15.43 -15.06 -17.03
C ARG A 152 -14.00 -14.61 -16.71
N ASN A 153 -13.57 -13.50 -17.29
CA ASN A 153 -12.24 -12.94 -17.03
C ASN A 153 -12.10 -12.45 -15.60
N MET A 154 -13.19 -11.93 -15.02
CA MET A 154 -13.23 -11.52 -13.61
C MET A 154 -13.12 -12.72 -12.68
N GLY A 155 -13.78 -13.83 -13.00
CA GLY A 155 -13.67 -15.10 -12.26
C GLY A 155 -12.24 -15.68 -12.31
N ILE A 156 -11.62 -15.67 -13.49
CA ILE A 156 -10.23 -16.13 -13.67
C ILE A 156 -9.27 -15.25 -12.86
N GLY A 157 -9.42 -13.93 -12.91
CA GLY A 157 -8.59 -13.00 -12.13
C GLY A 157 -8.72 -13.21 -10.63
N MET A 158 -9.94 -13.47 -10.15
CA MET A 158 -10.19 -13.77 -8.74
C MET A 158 -9.57 -15.12 -8.33
N PHE A 159 -9.66 -16.14 -9.16
CA PHE A 159 -9.04 -17.44 -8.92
C PHE A 159 -7.51 -17.33 -8.86
N ILE A 160 -6.88 -16.62 -9.80
CA ILE A 160 -5.45 -16.36 -9.81
C ILE A 160 -5.03 -15.63 -8.53
N SER A 161 -5.75 -14.61 -8.13
CA SER A 161 -5.46 -13.84 -6.90
C SER A 161 -5.56 -14.68 -5.63
N CYS A 162 -6.56 -15.54 -5.54
CA CYS A 162 -6.70 -16.49 -4.43
C CYS A 162 -5.55 -17.52 -4.41
N SER A 163 -5.13 -17.98 -5.59
CA SER A 163 -4.02 -18.93 -5.72
C SER A 163 -2.69 -18.33 -5.24
N PHE A 164 -2.39 -17.09 -5.64
CA PHE A 164 -1.20 -16.38 -5.17
C PHE A 164 -1.24 -16.10 -3.67
N PHE A 165 -2.42 -15.79 -3.14
CA PHE A 165 -2.56 -15.59 -1.69
C PHE A 165 -2.37 -16.89 -0.92
N ALA A 166 -2.95 -17.99 -1.37
CA ALA A 166 -2.77 -19.30 -0.76
C ALA A 166 -1.29 -19.74 -0.81
N TRP A 167 -0.63 -19.52 -1.95
CA TRP A 167 0.80 -19.75 -2.10
C TRP A 167 1.63 -18.92 -1.11
N GLY A 168 1.37 -17.60 -1.04
CA GLY A 168 2.05 -16.71 -0.08
C GLY A 168 1.84 -17.14 1.37
N TYR A 169 0.66 -17.67 1.71
CA TYR A 169 0.36 -18.19 3.04
C TYR A 169 1.17 -19.48 3.35
N ILE A 170 1.25 -20.39 2.38
CA ILE A 170 2.03 -21.62 2.53
C ILE A 170 3.52 -21.30 2.72
N VAL A 171 4.06 -20.40 1.88
CA VAL A 171 5.46 -19.98 1.98
C VAL A 171 5.74 -19.28 3.32
N ALA A 172 4.86 -18.41 3.78
CA ALA A 172 4.98 -17.76 5.08
C ALA A 172 5.04 -18.79 6.22
N LYS A 173 4.16 -19.79 6.18
CA LYS A 173 4.12 -20.84 7.20
C LYS A 173 5.39 -21.71 7.21
N ILE A 174 5.92 -22.03 6.03
CA ILE A 174 7.19 -22.74 5.89
C ILE A 174 8.34 -21.88 6.43
N TRP A 175 8.36 -20.60 6.09
CA TRP A 175 9.37 -19.64 6.56
C TRP A 175 9.37 -19.51 8.08
N ASP A 176 8.20 -19.33 8.69
CA ASP A 176 8.07 -19.23 10.16
C ASP A 176 8.55 -20.49 10.89
N THR A 177 8.46 -21.67 10.22
CA THR A 177 8.98 -22.92 10.77
C THR A 177 10.50 -23.01 10.65
N LEU A 178 11.09 -22.47 9.56
CA LEU A 178 12.53 -22.52 9.30
C LEU A 178 13.29 -21.41 10.03
N VAL A 179 12.71 -20.23 10.15
CA VAL A 179 13.34 -19.04 10.74
C VAL A 179 12.36 -18.36 11.72
N PRO A 180 12.17 -18.94 12.90
CA PRO A 180 11.20 -18.42 13.89
C PRO A 180 11.55 -17.02 14.42
N SER A 181 12.79 -16.56 14.23
CA SER A 181 13.24 -15.23 14.68
C SER A 181 12.72 -14.08 13.83
N ILE A 182 12.26 -14.31 12.60
CA ILE A 182 11.83 -13.29 11.66
C ILE A 182 10.53 -13.75 10.99
N SER A 183 9.40 -13.27 11.50
CA SER A 183 8.10 -13.55 10.89
C SER A 183 7.82 -12.57 9.75
N ILE A 184 7.61 -13.09 8.56
CA ILE A 184 7.26 -12.32 7.37
C ILE A 184 5.81 -12.63 6.99
N HIS A 185 4.98 -11.60 6.97
CA HIS A 185 3.55 -11.76 6.70
C HIS A 185 3.27 -12.32 5.29
N ALA A 186 2.22 -13.15 5.16
CA ALA A 186 1.83 -13.82 3.92
C ALA A 186 1.66 -12.87 2.71
N TYR A 187 1.22 -11.62 2.94
CA TYR A 187 1.12 -10.62 1.88
C TYR A 187 2.47 -10.24 1.27
N ALA A 188 3.55 -10.20 2.05
CA ALA A 188 4.88 -9.92 1.53
C ALA A 188 5.35 -11.04 0.60
N TRP A 189 5.16 -12.30 0.99
CA TRP A 189 5.45 -13.45 0.14
C TRP A 189 4.61 -13.49 -1.12
N MET A 190 3.33 -13.13 -1.03
CA MET A 190 2.46 -13.00 -2.20
C MET A 190 2.98 -11.95 -3.17
N ILE A 191 3.35 -10.76 -2.68
CA ILE A 191 3.90 -9.66 -3.52
C ILE A 191 5.17 -10.10 -4.23
N ILE A 192 6.10 -10.73 -3.51
CA ILE A 192 7.35 -11.25 -4.08
C ILE A 192 7.05 -12.28 -5.17
N SER A 193 6.13 -13.21 -4.91
CA SER A 193 5.78 -14.27 -5.87
C SER A 193 5.08 -13.75 -7.13
N VAL A 194 4.34 -12.65 -7.03
CA VAL A 194 3.66 -12.03 -8.19
C VAL A 194 4.63 -11.15 -9.00
N ALA A 195 5.66 -10.58 -8.34
CA ALA A 195 6.63 -9.68 -8.98
C ALA A 195 7.74 -10.42 -9.76
N VAL A 196 8.01 -11.69 -9.43
CA VAL A 196 9.01 -12.55 -10.10
C VAL A 196 8.40 -13.25 -11.30
#